data_a1793470c8d5ef1bc782b503b6dd02e6
#
_entry.id   a1793470c8d5ef1bc782b503b6dd02e6
#
_cell.length_a   1.000
_cell.length_b   1.000
_cell.length_c   1.000
_cell.angle_alpha   90.00
_cell.angle_beta   90.00
_cell.angle_gamma   90.00
#
_symmetry.space_group_name_H-M   'P 1'
#
loop_
_entity.id
_entity.type
_entity.pdbx_description
1 polymer ?
#
loop_
_entity_poly.entity_id
_entity_poly.type
_entity_poly.pdbx_seq_one_letter_code
_entity_poly.pdbx_strand_id
1 'polypeptide(L)'
;MDTWLIWNLTKGAVHVTDYTNAARTMLFDIHRCCWEEEILELFRIPKEMLPEVRPSSGFFGETQEQIFGGKIPVMGVAGDQQAALFGQCCFEKGDVKNTYGTGCFLLMHTGKEPIISRHGLLTTIAAGTAGEVEYALEGSVFVAGAAIQWLRDGMV
;
A
#
# COMPACT_ATOMS: atom_id res chain seq x y z
N MET A 1 3.89 1.73 8.74
CA MET A 1 4.75 2.95 8.65
C MET A 1 3.90 4.21 8.51
N ASP A 2 3.00 4.25 7.56
CA ASP A 2 2.05 5.35 7.30
C ASP A 2 1.24 5.77 8.53
N THR A 3 0.59 4.81 9.20
CA THR A 3 -0.17 5.05 10.46
C THR A 3 0.68 5.77 11.52
N TRP A 4 1.94 5.32 11.72
CA TRP A 4 2.84 5.94 12.68
C TRP A 4 3.22 7.37 12.27
N LEU A 5 3.44 7.62 10.96
CA LEU A 5 3.72 8.97 10.47
C LEU A 5 2.53 9.89 10.70
N ILE A 6 1.34 9.47 10.33
CA ILE A 6 0.11 10.28 10.52
C ILE A 6 -0.12 10.54 12.01
N TRP A 7 0.01 9.51 12.84
CA TRP A 7 -0.11 9.66 14.31
C TRP A 7 0.83 10.73 14.86
N ASN A 8 2.10 10.71 14.44
CA ASN A 8 3.08 11.72 14.90
C ASN A 8 2.83 13.10 14.28
N LEU A 9 2.53 13.18 12.99
CA LEU A 9 2.21 14.44 12.33
C LEU A 9 0.98 15.14 12.92
N THR A 10 0.01 14.37 13.39
CA THR A 10 -1.23 14.86 14.00
C THR A 10 -1.19 14.90 15.52
N LYS A 11 -0.05 14.53 16.15
CA LYS A 11 0.13 14.42 17.62
C LYS A 11 -0.94 13.52 18.26
N GLY A 12 -1.23 12.41 17.64
CA GLY A 12 -2.18 11.42 18.15
C GLY A 12 -3.66 11.77 17.96
N ALA A 13 -3.97 12.79 17.15
CA ALA A 13 -5.35 13.19 16.92
C ALA A 13 -6.14 12.17 16.08
N VAL A 14 -5.44 11.42 15.20
CA VAL A 14 -6.06 10.39 14.36
C VAL A 14 -5.19 9.14 14.30
N HIS A 15 -5.85 7.98 14.24
CA HIS A 15 -5.23 6.67 14.10
C HIS A 15 -5.81 6.01 12.84
N VAL A 16 -5.16 6.23 11.69
CA VAL A 16 -5.69 5.88 10.38
C VAL A 16 -4.62 5.28 9.48
N THR A 17 -5.06 4.49 8.52
CA THR A 17 -4.29 3.97 7.38
C THR A 17 -5.15 4.00 6.13
N ASP A 18 -4.59 3.61 4.97
CA ASP A 18 -5.36 3.43 3.75
C ASP A 18 -5.50 1.96 3.34
N TYR A 19 -6.38 1.70 2.36
CA TYR A 19 -6.63 0.35 1.85
C TYR A 19 -5.37 -0.33 1.34
N THR A 20 -4.46 0.41 0.68
CA THR A 20 -3.27 -0.19 0.08
C THR A 20 -2.26 -0.65 1.12
N ASN A 21 -2.06 0.13 2.19
CA ASN A 21 -1.22 -0.26 3.32
C ASN A 21 -1.88 -1.37 4.16
N ALA A 22 -3.18 -1.27 4.43
CA ALA A 22 -3.92 -2.30 5.16
C ALA A 22 -3.83 -3.66 4.45
N ALA A 23 -3.97 -3.70 3.13
CA ALA A 23 -3.85 -4.92 2.31
C ALA A 23 -2.49 -5.63 2.43
N ARG A 24 -1.44 -4.95 2.92
CA ARG A 24 -0.10 -5.55 3.12
C ARG A 24 0.10 -6.18 4.49
N THR A 25 -0.87 -6.05 5.39
CA THR A 25 -0.73 -6.53 6.77
C THR A 25 -1.01 -8.02 6.97
N MET A 26 -1.64 -8.69 6.01
CA MET A 26 -2.23 -10.03 6.11
C MET A 26 -3.40 -10.12 7.11
N LEU A 27 -3.85 -9.01 7.65
CA LEU A 27 -4.96 -8.92 8.61
C LEU A 27 -6.22 -8.31 7.99
N PHE A 28 -6.14 -7.88 6.73
CA PHE A 28 -7.17 -7.12 6.04
C PHE A 28 -7.80 -7.92 4.90
N ASP A 29 -9.13 -8.04 4.92
CA ASP A 29 -9.88 -8.64 3.82
C ASP A 29 -10.03 -7.62 2.69
N ILE A 30 -9.35 -7.86 1.58
CA ILE A 30 -9.34 -6.98 0.41
C ILE A 30 -10.67 -6.99 -0.35
N HIS A 31 -11.53 -7.98 -0.16
CA HIS A 31 -12.86 -8.06 -0.81
C HIS A 31 -13.90 -7.27 -0.04
N ARG A 32 -13.90 -7.38 1.30
CA ARG A 32 -14.82 -6.67 2.19
C ARG A 32 -14.30 -5.31 2.65
N CYS A 33 -13.03 -5.01 2.37
CA CYS A 33 -12.31 -3.80 2.80
C CYS A 33 -12.45 -3.54 4.31
N CYS A 34 -12.24 -4.58 5.10
CA CYS A 34 -12.27 -4.52 6.56
C CYS A 34 -11.21 -5.45 7.18
N TRP A 35 -10.90 -5.21 8.45
CA TRP A 35 -10.06 -6.11 9.22
C TRP A 35 -10.73 -7.46 9.38
N GLU A 36 -9.97 -8.55 9.18
CA GLU A 36 -10.50 -9.93 9.21
C GLU A 36 -10.54 -10.45 10.65
N GLU A 37 -11.75 -10.54 11.21
CA GLU A 37 -11.97 -10.87 12.62
C GLU A 37 -11.46 -12.27 12.99
N GLU A 38 -11.63 -13.28 12.12
CA GLU A 38 -11.14 -14.63 12.39
C GLU A 38 -9.61 -14.66 12.52
N ILE A 39 -8.90 -13.87 11.69
CA ILE A 39 -7.44 -13.76 11.76
C ILE A 39 -7.03 -13.02 13.03
N LEU A 40 -7.73 -11.94 13.39
CA LEU A 40 -7.44 -11.20 14.61
C LEU A 40 -7.61 -12.06 15.86
N GLU A 41 -8.68 -12.85 15.93
CA GLU A 41 -8.92 -13.79 17.03
C GLU A 41 -7.82 -14.86 17.09
N LEU A 42 -7.46 -15.46 15.95
CA LEU A 42 -6.40 -16.47 15.86
C LEU A 42 -5.06 -15.96 16.41
N PHE A 43 -4.69 -14.73 16.07
CA PHE A 43 -3.45 -14.10 16.53
C PHE A 43 -3.59 -13.34 17.85
N ARG A 44 -4.80 -13.31 18.44
CA ARG A 44 -5.10 -12.57 19.67
C ARG A 44 -4.75 -11.09 19.59
N ILE A 45 -5.06 -10.48 18.45
CA ILE A 45 -4.87 -9.05 18.20
C ILE A 45 -6.16 -8.31 18.55
N PRO A 46 -6.17 -7.43 19.57
CA PRO A 46 -7.33 -6.61 19.87
C PRO A 46 -7.64 -5.67 18.70
N LYS A 47 -8.90 -5.63 18.26
CA LYS A 47 -9.35 -4.80 17.13
C LYS A 47 -9.09 -3.31 17.36
N GLU A 48 -9.14 -2.88 18.61
CA GLU A 48 -8.89 -1.50 19.06
C GLU A 48 -7.44 -1.04 18.81
N MET A 49 -6.52 -1.96 18.58
CA MET A 49 -5.13 -1.66 18.21
C MET A 49 -4.97 -1.32 16.73
N LEU A 50 -5.98 -1.59 15.91
CA LEU A 50 -5.89 -1.39 14.47
C LEU A 50 -6.43 -0.01 14.08
N PRO A 51 -5.79 0.65 13.09
CA PRO A 51 -6.22 1.95 12.62
C PRO A 51 -7.55 1.87 11.86
N GLU A 52 -8.29 2.98 11.83
CA GLU A 52 -9.36 3.16 10.86
C GLU A 52 -8.79 3.10 9.44
N VAL A 53 -9.46 2.38 8.54
CA VAL A 53 -9.00 2.24 7.15
C VAL A 53 -9.83 3.13 6.24
N ARG A 54 -9.17 3.92 5.40
CA ARG A 54 -9.80 4.89 4.48
C ARG A 54 -9.33 4.66 3.04
N PRO A 55 -10.06 5.16 2.02
CA PRO A 55 -9.55 5.25 0.65
C PRO A 55 -8.24 6.02 0.59
N SER A 56 -7.34 5.67 -0.36
CA SER A 56 -6.02 6.30 -0.51
C SER A 56 -6.07 7.81 -0.74
N SER A 57 -7.13 8.32 -1.36
CA SER A 57 -7.39 9.75 -1.57
C SER A 57 -8.52 10.20 -0.65
N GLY A 58 -8.26 11.22 0.18
CA GLY A 58 -9.22 11.75 1.13
C GLY A 58 -8.52 12.45 2.30
N PHE A 59 -9.31 12.93 3.24
CA PHE A 59 -8.78 13.62 4.42
C PHE A 59 -8.38 12.63 5.51
N PHE A 60 -7.11 12.64 5.89
CA PHE A 60 -6.54 11.78 6.93
C PHE A 60 -6.24 12.52 8.24
N GLY A 61 -6.31 13.83 8.25
CA GLY A 61 -6.03 14.69 9.41
C GLY A 61 -5.20 15.92 9.03
N GLU A 62 -4.88 16.75 10.01
CA GLU A 62 -4.04 17.94 9.83
C GLU A 62 -2.76 17.81 10.66
N THR A 63 -1.64 18.27 10.09
CA THR A 63 -0.36 18.30 10.80
C THR A 63 -0.40 19.34 11.92
N GLN A 64 0.46 19.11 12.93
CA GLN A 64 0.69 20.11 13.97
C GLN A 64 1.36 21.36 13.39
N GLU A 65 0.89 22.55 13.79
CA GLU A 65 1.41 23.83 13.33
C GLU A 65 2.91 23.98 13.59
N GLN A 66 3.39 23.46 14.72
CA GLN A 66 4.79 23.56 15.15
C GLN A 66 5.76 22.83 14.21
N ILE A 67 5.28 21.88 13.40
CA ILE A 67 6.14 21.09 12.52
C ILE A 67 6.50 21.88 11.25
N PHE A 68 5.52 22.59 10.69
CA PHE A 68 5.65 23.26 9.38
C PHE A 68 5.32 24.75 9.41
N GLY A 69 5.08 25.34 10.59
CA GLY A 69 4.67 26.74 10.72
C GLY A 69 3.20 27.01 10.35
N GLY A 70 2.42 25.97 10.15
CA GLY A 70 0.99 26.01 9.84
C GLY A 70 0.42 24.59 9.77
N LYS A 71 -0.90 24.48 9.85
CA LYS A 71 -1.60 23.20 9.70
C LYS A 71 -1.69 22.84 8.22
N ILE A 72 -1.21 21.66 7.86
CA ILE A 72 -1.27 21.12 6.50
C ILE A 72 -2.17 19.88 6.52
N PRO A 73 -3.23 19.83 5.69
CA PRO A 73 -4.07 18.65 5.59
C PRO A 73 -3.33 17.51 4.90
N VAL A 74 -3.40 16.31 5.48
CA VAL A 74 -2.93 15.06 4.85
C VAL A 74 -4.08 14.55 4.01
N MET A 75 -3.96 14.62 2.67
CA MET A 75 -5.03 14.33 1.72
C MET A 75 -4.82 13.04 0.92
N GLY A 76 -3.71 12.35 1.12
CA GLY A 76 -3.42 11.11 0.42
C GLY A 76 -2.44 10.24 1.18
N VAL A 77 -2.72 8.94 1.17
CA VAL A 77 -1.87 7.89 1.74
C VAL A 77 -1.90 6.69 0.82
N ALA A 78 -0.75 6.14 0.47
CA ALA A 78 -0.67 4.93 -0.34
C ALA A 78 0.61 4.15 -0.02
N GLY A 79 0.56 2.83 -0.19
CA GLY A 79 1.75 1.99 -0.19
C GLY A 79 2.66 2.36 -1.36
N ASP A 80 3.97 2.21 -1.20
CA ASP A 80 4.99 2.65 -2.17
C ASP A 80 4.78 2.04 -3.56
N GLN A 81 4.47 0.76 -3.65
CA GLN A 81 4.26 0.08 -4.92
C GLN A 81 2.97 0.52 -5.61
N GLN A 82 1.90 0.75 -4.85
CA GLN A 82 0.62 1.26 -5.33
C GLN A 82 0.74 2.74 -5.73
N ALA A 83 1.47 3.54 -4.97
CA ALA A 83 1.79 4.91 -5.32
C ALA A 83 2.61 4.98 -6.63
N ALA A 84 3.54 4.03 -6.84
CA ALA A 84 4.30 3.93 -8.08
C ALA A 84 3.42 3.53 -9.27
N LEU A 85 2.47 2.60 -9.10
CA LEU A 85 1.50 2.23 -10.13
C LEU A 85 0.67 3.45 -10.57
N PHE A 86 0.14 4.18 -9.60
CA PHE A 86 -0.60 5.42 -9.83
C PHE A 86 0.27 6.50 -10.48
N GLY A 87 1.48 6.72 -9.97
CA GLY A 87 2.42 7.72 -10.48
C GLY A 87 2.94 7.44 -11.90
N GLN A 88 2.88 6.18 -12.35
CA GLN A 88 3.17 5.78 -13.72
C GLN A 88 1.93 5.86 -14.63
N CYS A 89 0.83 6.44 -14.14
CA CYS A 89 -0.45 6.58 -14.86
C CYS A 89 -1.05 5.24 -15.31
N CYS A 90 -0.83 4.17 -14.56
CA CYS A 90 -1.43 2.87 -14.83
C CYS A 90 -2.85 2.83 -14.28
N PHE A 91 -3.81 3.41 -14.99
CA PHE A 91 -5.21 3.56 -14.56
C PHE A 91 -6.16 2.58 -15.24
N GLU A 92 -5.75 2.01 -16.36
CA GLU A 92 -6.60 1.12 -17.13
C GLU A 92 -6.27 -0.34 -16.84
N LYS A 93 -7.28 -1.20 -16.94
CA LYS A 93 -7.10 -2.64 -16.80
C LYS A 93 -6.09 -3.16 -17.82
N GLY A 94 -5.01 -3.77 -17.33
CA GLY A 94 -3.92 -4.30 -18.13
C GLY A 94 -2.69 -3.39 -18.16
N ASP A 95 -2.76 -2.16 -17.63
CA ASP A 95 -1.59 -1.32 -17.47
C ASP A 95 -0.62 -1.94 -16.46
N VAL A 96 0.66 -1.86 -16.77
CA VAL A 96 1.72 -2.50 -15.99
C VAL A 96 2.84 -1.52 -15.69
N LYS A 97 3.29 -1.49 -14.46
CA LYS A 97 4.55 -0.87 -14.07
C LYS A 97 5.52 -1.90 -13.55
N ASN A 98 6.81 -1.67 -13.69
CA ASN A 98 7.84 -2.45 -13.04
C ASN A 98 8.87 -1.52 -12.36
N THR A 99 9.04 -1.68 -11.05
CA THR A 99 10.05 -0.95 -10.28
C THR A 99 11.30 -1.80 -10.15
N TYR A 100 12.40 -1.34 -10.73
CA TYR A 100 13.71 -1.96 -10.61
C TYR A 100 14.52 -1.30 -9.50
N GLY A 101 14.97 -2.12 -8.55
CA GLY A 101 15.90 -1.77 -7.49
C GLY A 101 16.79 -2.97 -7.18
N THR A 102 17.10 -3.23 -5.92
CA THR A 102 17.76 -4.46 -5.45
C THR A 102 16.99 -5.69 -5.92
N GLY A 103 15.67 -5.67 -5.73
CA GLY A 103 14.71 -6.54 -6.39
C GLY A 103 13.95 -5.81 -7.49
N CYS A 104 12.96 -6.46 -8.10
CA CYS A 104 11.97 -5.79 -8.93
C CYS A 104 10.55 -6.21 -8.55
N PHE A 105 9.62 -5.23 -8.67
CA PHE A 105 8.23 -5.37 -8.29
C PHE A 105 7.36 -4.91 -9.45
N LEU A 106 6.73 -5.89 -10.09
CA LEU A 106 5.80 -5.68 -11.19
C LEU A 106 4.39 -5.62 -10.63
N LEU A 107 3.65 -4.55 -10.95
CA LEU A 107 2.22 -4.47 -10.68
C LEU A 107 1.47 -4.27 -11.99
N MET A 108 0.37 -5.03 -12.14
CA MET A 108 -0.57 -4.91 -13.24
C MET A 108 -1.95 -4.52 -12.70
N HIS A 109 -2.49 -3.42 -13.17
CA HIS A 109 -3.85 -2.99 -12.82
C HIS A 109 -4.89 -3.97 -13.37
N THR A 110 -5.84 -4.42 -12.55
CA THR A 110 -6.85 -5.41 -12.93
C THR A 110 -8.27 -4.85 -12.97
N GLY A 111 -8.44 -3.56 -12.66
CA GLY A 111 -9.74 -2.91 -12.55
C GLY A 111 -10.47 -3.30 -11.26
N LYS A 112 -11.80 -3.34 -11.31
CA LYS A 112 -12.67 -3.55 -10.16
C LYS A 112 -12.79 -5.02 -9.69
N GLU A 113 -12.20 -5.95 -10.43
CA GLU A 113 -12.28 -7.37 -10.11
C GLU A 113 -10.97 -7.88 -9.50
N PRO A 114 -10.99 -8.44 -8.28
CA PRO A 114 -9.83 -9.09 -7.71
C PRO A 114 -9.55 -10.39 -8.46
N ILE A 115 -8.39 -10.50 -9.09
CA ILE A 115 -7.97 -11.68 -9.83
C ILE A 115 -7.10 -12.57 -8.95
N ILE A 116 -7.53 -13.79 -8.70
CA ILE A 116 -6.73 -14.79 -8.00
C ILE A 116 -5.79 -15.47 -9.00
N SER A 117 -4.49 -15.24 -8.85
CA SER A 117 -3.48 -15.86 -9.70
C SER A 117 -3.29 -17.35 -9.38
N ARG A 118 -3.16 -18.17 -10.43
CA ARG A 118 -2.78 -19.59 -10.30
C ARG A 118 -1.25 -19.80 -10.43
N HIS A 119 -0.50 -18.72 -10.57
CA HIS A 119 0.95 -18.74 -10.84
C HIS A 119 1.77 -17.99 -9.79
N GLY A 120 1.24 -17.84 -8.58
CA GLY A 120 1.97 -17.28 -7.45
C GLY A 120 2.06 -15.75 -7.42
N LEU A 121 1.31 -15.04 -8.26
CA LEU A 121 1.16 -13.59 -8.12
C LEU A 121 0.22 -13.27 -6.96
N LEU A 122 0.46 -12.15 -6.29
CA LEU A 122 -0.40 -11.66 -5.21
C LEU A 122 -1.46 -10.71 -5.76
N THR A 123 -2.68 -10.79 -5.22
CA THR A 123 -3.72 -9.80 -5.47
C THR A 123 -3.63 -8.74 -4.37
N THR A 124 -3.64 -7.49 -4.75
CA THR A 124 -3.59 -6.33 -3.82
C THR A 124 -4.57 -5.26 -4.27
N ILE A 125 -4.84 -4.30 -3.39
CA ILE A 125 -5.66 -3.12 -3.73
C ILE A 125 -4.75 -2.08 -4.41
N ALA A 126 -5.21 -1.48 -5.50
CA ALA A 126 -4.56 -0.37 -6.17
C ALA A 126 -4.92 0.97 -5.51
N ALA A 127 -4.03 1.96 -5.56
CA ALA A 127 -4.33 3.31 -5.12
C ALA A 127 -5.24 4.00 -6.15
N GLY A 128 -6.36 4.57 -5.71
CA GLY A 128 -7.32 5.24 -6.57
C GLY A 128 -7.76 6.59 -6.00
N THR A 129 -8.36 7.41 -6.86
CA THR A 129 -8.87 8.76 -6.50
C THR A 129 -10.37 8.79 -6.28
N ALA A 130 -11.11 7.82 -6.81
CA ALA A 130 -12.58 7.89 -6.93
C ALA A 130 -13.36 7.26 -5.76
N GLY A 131 -12.67 6.76 -4.73
CA GLY A 131 -13.32 6.06 -3.60
C GLY A 131 -13.82 4.65 -3.94
N GLU A 132 -13.78 4.23 -5.19
CA GLU A 132 -14.02 2.85 -5.60
C GLU A 132 -12.75 2.02 -5.39
N VAL A 133 -12.94 0.77 -4.98
CA VAL A 133 -11.83 -0.16 -4.80
C VAL A 133 -11.47 -0.78 -6.15
N GLU A 134 -10.21 -0.63 -6.52
CA GLU A 134 -9.61 -1.27 -7.69
C GLU A 134 -8.43 -2.14 -7.24
N TYR A 135 -8.09 -3.11 -8.08
CA TYR A 135 -7.14 -4.15 -7.73
C TYR A 135 -5.95 -4.18 -8.68
N ALA A 136 -4.88 -4.79 -8.20
CA ALA A 136 -3.71 -5.09 -9.01
C ALA A 136 -3.18 -6.49 -8.70
N LEU A 137 -2.54 -7.12 -9.69
CA LEU A 137 -1.69 -8.28 -9.49
C LEU A 137 -0.25 -7.84 -9.28
N GLU A 138 0.41 -8.43 -8.30
CA GLU A 138 1.81 -8.14 -7.97
C GLU A 138 2.69 -9.37 -8.16
N GLY A 139 3.78 -9.19 -8.90
CA GLY A 139 4.89 -10.15 -9.00
C GLY A 139 6.16 -9.55 -8.41
N SER A 140 6.86 -10.32 -7.57
CA SER A 140 8.07 -9.88 -6.88
C SER A 140 9.26 -10.77 -7.25
N VAL A 141 10.37 -10.13 -7.64
CA VAL A 141 11.68 -10.78 -7.82
C VAL A 141 12.64 -10.13 -6.83
N PHE A 142 13.06 -10.87 -5.82
CA PHE A 142 13.84 -10.30 -4.70
C PHE A 142 15.29 -9.97 -5.06
N VAL A 143 15.84 -10.61 -6.09
CA VAL A 143 17.22 -10.40 -6.56
C VAL A 143 17.18 -10.01 -8.03
N ALA A 144 17.24 -8.73 -8.33
CA ALA A 144 17.28 -8.19 -9.69
C ALA A 144 18.52 -7.30 -9.89
N GLY A 145 18.48 -6.03 -9.51
CA GLY A 145 19.66 -5.16 -9.56
C GLY A 145 20.82 -5.66 -8.70
N ALA A 146 20.51 -6.38 -7.61
CA ALA A 146 21.54 -7.01 -6.77
C ALA A 146 22.35 -8.08 -7.54
N ALA A 147 21.74 -8.80 -8.48
CA ALA A 147 22.48 -9.76 -9.33
C ALA A 147 23.48 -9.05 -10.25
N ILE A 148 23.06 -7.92 -10.84
CA ILE A 148 23.94 -7.09 -11.67
C ILE A 148 25.08 -6.50 -10.85
N GLN A 149 24.78 -6.01 -9.65
CA GLN A 149 25.80 -5.51 -8.74
C GLN A 149 26.80 -6.61 -8.35
N TRP A 150 26.32 -7.80 -8.03
CA TRP A 150 27.16 -8.95 -7.73
C TRP A 150 28.06 -9.32 -8.91
N LEU A 151 27.53 -9.35 -10.15
CA LEU A 151 28.33 -9.61 -11.34
C LEU A 151 29.43 -8.54 -11.53
N ARG A 152 29.09 -7.27 -11.34
CA ARG A 152 30.04 -6.16 -11.48
C ARG A 152 31.14 -6.19 -10.41
N ASP A 153 30.77 -6.44 -9.15
CA ASP A 153 31.67 -6.26 -8.00
C ASP A 153 32.29 -7.58 -7.52
N GLY A 154 31.70 -8.72 -7.85
CA GLY A 154 32.12 -10.05 -7.35
C GLY A 154 32.82 -10.94 -8.35
N MET A 155 32.86 -10.56 -9.62
CA MET A 155 33.54 -11.32 -10.70
C MET A 155 34.80 -10.62 -11.25
N VAL A 156 35.32 -9.66 -10.52
CA VAL A 156 36.60 -8.95 -10.85
C VAL A 156 37.73 -9.58 -10.10
#